data_baf02ea25807b94237a36243dd802801
#
_entry.id   baf02ea25807b94237a36243dd802801
#
_cell.length_a   1.000
_cell.length_b   1.000
_cell.length_c   1.000
_cell.angle_alpha   90.00
_cell.angle_beta   90.00
_cell.angle_gamma   90.00
#
_symmetry.space_group_name_H-M   'P 1'
#
loop_
_entity.id
_entity.type
_entity.pdbx_description
1 polymer ?
#
loop_
_entity_poly.entity_id
_entity_poly.type
_entity_poly.pdbx_seq_one_letter_code
_entity_poly.pdbx_strand_id
1 'polypeptide(L)'
;YYEDGELLWSSECVTGTGSNEDRETVRGIFSILSKEQGRTLRGPQLEDGSYTYESYVNYWMQFYEGYGIHDATWRDSYEFGGDTYWYAGSHGCVNLPYYAAESLYFMVSTGTYVLVF
;
A
#
# COMPACT_ATOMS: atom_id res chain seq x y z
N TYR A 1 -0.89 -0.28 13.68
CA TYR A 1 0.44 -0.69 14.10
C TYR A 1 0.42 -1.08 15.57
N TYR A 2 0.92 -2.26 15.85
CA TYR A 2 0.99 -2.81 17.21
C TYR A 2 2.43 -2.99 17.66
N GLU A 3 2.68 -2.80 18.93
CA GLU A 3 3.97 -3.08 19.55
C GLU A 3 3.71 -3.78 20.88
N ASP A 4 4.28 -4.97 21.07
CA ASP A 4 4.06 -5.82 22.25
C ASP A 4 2.58 -6.09 22.55
N GLY A 5 1.76 -6.24 21.49
CA GLY A 5 0.33 -6.48 21.61
C GLY A 5 -0.51 -5.23 21.85
N GLU A 6 0.10 -4.06 21.95
CA GLU A 6 -0.59 -2.79 22.17
C GLU A 6 -0.77 -2.02 20.85
N LEU A 7 -1.99 -1.56 20.57
CA LEU A 7 -2.28 -0.72 19.42
C LEU A 7 -1.73 0.69 19.66
N LEU A 8 -0.74 1.08 18.86
CA LEU A 8 -0.10 2.40 18.96
C LEU A 8 -0.59 3.38 17.89
N TRP A 9 -1.02 2.87 16.72
CA TRP A 9 -1.39 3.71 15.59
C TRP A 9 -2.33 2.96 14.66
N SER A 10 -3.26 3.68 14.05
CA SER A 10 -4.14 3.15 13.02
C SER A 10 -4.49 4.23 12.01
N SER A 11 -4.91 3.81 10.83
CA SER A 11 -5.36 4.70 9.76
C SER A 11 -6.36 4.00 8.87
N GLU A 12 -7.20 4.77 8.21
CA GLU A 12 -7.98 4.27 7.09
C GLU A 12 -7.05 4.03 5.90
N CYS A 13 -7.41 3.07 5.06
CA CYS A 13 -6.61 2.68 3.90
C CYS A 13 -7.50 2.21 2.77
N VAL A 14 -6.90 2.04 1.58
CA VAL A 14 -7.53 1.36 0.45
C VAL A 14 -6.62 0.23 0.03
N THR A 15 -7.13 -1.00 0.09
CA THR A 15 -6.41 -2.21 -0.32
C THR A 15 -6.72 -2.58 -1.77
N GLY A 16 -6.19 -3.69 -2.26
CA GLY A 16 -6.46 -4.19 -3.59
C GLY A 16 -7.95 -4.43 -3.82
N THR A 17 -8.40 -4.25 -5.06
CA THR A 17 -9.83 -4.36 -5.42
C THR A 17 -10.39 -5.72 -5.05
N GLY A 18 -11.29 -5.76 -4.05
CA GLY A 18 -11.82 -7.01 -3.51
C GLY A 18 -12.73 -7.78 -4.47
N SER A 19 -13.30 -7.09 -5.47
CA SER A 19 -14.11 -7.73 -6.52
C SER A 19 -13.30 -8.31 -7.68
N ASN A 20 -11.97 -8.22 -7.65
CA ASN A 20 -11.07 -8.70 -8.70
C ASN A 20 -9.90 -9.44 -8.07
N GLU A 21 -9.85 -10.76 -8.22
CA GLU A 21 -8.82 -11.62 -7.64
C GLU A 21 -7.40 -11.21 -8.05
N ASP A 22 -7.21 -10.72 -9.28
CA ASP A 22 -5.90 -10.32 -9.78
C ASP A 22 -5.38 -9.02 -9.12
N ARG A 23 -6.26 -8.27 -8.47
CA ARG A 23 -5.94 -7.00 -7.82
C ARG A 23 -6.08 -7.03 -6.31
N GLU A 24 -6.60 -8.11 -5.76
CA GLU A 24 -6.76 -8.28 -4.32
C GLU A 24 -5.40 -8.28 -3.62
N THR A 25 -5.30 -7.61 -2.47
CA THR A 25 -4.08 -7.65 -1.68
C THR A 25 -3.80 -9.05 -1.20
N VAL A 26 -2.57 -9.53 -1.40
CA VAL A 26 -2.14 -10.86 -0.98
C VAL A 26 -2.31 -11.02 0.54
N ARG A 27 -2.78 -12.20 0.97
CA ARG A 27 -2.99 -12.51 2.39
C ARG A 27 -1.87 -13.38 2.93
N GLY A 28 -1.53 -13.20 4.18
CA GLY A 28 -0.52 -13.99 4.85
C GLY A 28 0.29 -13.22 5.88
N ILE A 29 1.42 -13.81 6.26
CA ILE A 29 2.37 -13.21 7.19
C ILE A 29 3.61 -12.82 6.42
N PHE A 30 3.90 -11.52 6.43
CA PHE A 30 5.03 -10.93 5.71
C PHE A 30 5.86 -10.06 6.65
N SER A 31 6.89 -9.45 6.12
CA SER A 31 7.67 -8.43 6.84
C SER A 31 8.04 -7.30 5.88
N ILE A 32 8.33 -6.14 6.42
CA ILE A 32 8.83 -5.02 5.63
C ILE A 32 10.20 -5.42 5.06
N LEU A 33 10.31 -5.51 3.75
CA LEU A 33 11.50 -5.93 3.03
C LEU A 33 12.41 -4.75 2.69
N SER A 34 11.80 -3.61 2.35
CA SER A 34 12.54 -2.39 2.00
C SER A 34 11.68 -1.16 2.26
N LYS A 35 12.35 -0.03 2.43
CA LYS A 35 11.71 1.28 2.60
C LYS A 35 12.41 2.27 1.68
N GLU A 36 11.62 3.05 0.94
CA GLU A 36 12.15 4.08 0.05
C GLU A 36 11.33 5.36 0.16
N GLN A 37 12.00 6.51 0.09
CA GLN A 37 11.37 7.81 -0.06
C GLN A 37 11.49 8.22 -1.54
N GLY A 38 10.35 8.50 -2.18
CA GLY A 38 10.32 8.89 -3.57
C GLY A 38 10.53 7.71 -4.52
N ARG A 39 9.43 7.14 -5.00
CA ARG A 39 9.48 6.01 -5.95
C ARG A 39 8.36 6.15 -6.97
N THR A 40 8.65 5.82 -8.23
CA THR A 40 7.62 5.69 -9.26
C THR A 40 7.20 4.23 -9.36
N LEU A 41 5.92 3.98 -9.14
CA LEU A 41 5.33 2.66 -9.30
C LEU A 41 4.81 2.53 -10.73
N ARG A 42 5.14 1.42 -11.40
CA ARG A 42 4.75 1.18 -12.79
C ARG A 42 4.04 -0.15 -12.93
N GLY A 43 2.97 -0.15 -13.73
CA GLY A 43 2.30 -1.37 -14.17
C GLY A 43 3.06 -2.05 -15.30
N PRO A 44 2.50 -3.14 -15.87
CA PRO A 44 3.12 -3.84 -16.99
C PRO A 44 3.41 -2.91 -18.18
N GLN A 45 4.55 -3.11 -18.82
CA GLN A 45 4.95 -2.35 -20.00
C GLN A 45 4.16 -2.81 -21.23
N LEU A 46 3.68 -1.84 -22.02
CA LEU A 46 2.99 -2.09 -23.27
C LEU A 46 4.00 -2.20 -24.42
N GLU A 47 3.53 -2.67 -25.60
CA GLU A 47 4.38 -2.86 -26.78
C GLU A 47 5.03 -1.56 -27.28
N ASP A 48 4.37 -0.42 -27.06
CA ASP A 48 4.88 0.89 -27.47
C ASP A 48 5.92 1.48 -26.50
N GLY A 49 6.26 0.74 -25.43
CA GLY A 49 7.21 1.16 -24.41
C GLY A 49 6.60 1.92 -23.24
N SER A 50 5.33 2.30 -23.31
CA SER A 50 4.62 2.92 -22.19
C SER A 50 4.19 1.87 -21.16
N TYR A 51 3.69 2.33 -20.01
CA TYR A 51 3.22 1.45 -18.93
C TYR A 51 1.72 1.58 -18.77
N THR A 52 1.06 0.52 -18.32
CA THR A 52 -0.39 0.53 -18.06
C THR A 52 -0.78 1.57 -17.02
N TYR A 53 0.13 1.86 -16.08
CA TYR A 53 0.02 2.99 -15.17
C TYR A 53 1.41 3.40 -14.68
N GLU A 54 1.53 4.64 -14.25
CA GLU A 54 2.68 5.18 -13.54
C GLU A 54 2.15 6.07 -12.41
N SER A 55 2.66 5.86 -11.20
CA SER A 55 2.25 6.63 -10.02
C SER A 55 3.45 6.92 -9.14
N TYR A 56 3.67 8.21 -8.84
CA TYR A 56 4.72 8.61 -7.92
C TYR A 56 4.21 8.52 -6.48
N VAL A 57 5.01 7.90 -5.61
CA VAL A 57 4.72 7.81 -4.18
C VAL A 57 5.88 8.40 -3.39
N ASN A 58 5.57 9.04 -2.25
CA ASN A 58 6.57 9.68 -1.40
C ASN A 58 7.18 8.70 -0.40
N TYR A 59 6.41 7.72 0.06
CA TYR A 59 6.82 6.71 1.02
C TYR A 59 6.40 5.34 0.53
N TRP A 60 7.37 4.45 0.37
CA TRP A 60 7.18 3.09 -0.12
C TRP A 60 7.73 2.10 0.89
N MET A 61 6.88 1.18 1.35
CA MET A 61 7.23 0.13 2.30
C MET A 61 6.83 -1.21 1.68
N GLN A 62 7.78 -1.89 1.04
CA GLN A 62 7.55 -3.17 0.38
C GLN A 62 7.43 -4.29 1.42
N PHE A 63 6.45 -5.18 1.25
CA PHE A 63 6.32 -6.34 2.13
C PHE A 63 6.25 -7.67 1.39
N TYR A 64 5.98 -7.70 0.10
CA TYR A 64 5.95 -8.94 -0.68
C TYR A 64 6.02 -8.63 -2.19
N GLU A 65 7.07 -9.13 -2.87
CA GLU A 65 7.22 -8.93 -4.34
C GLU A 65 6.92 -7.49 -4.77
N GLY A 66 5.89 -7.29 -5.59
CA GLY A 66 5.43 -5.95 -6.00
C GLY A 66 4.43 -5.30 -5.05
N TYR A 67 4.13 -5.92 -3.91
CA TYR A 67 3.17 -5.41 -2.94
C TYR A 67 3.85 -4.57 -1.88
N GLY A 68 3.25 -3.42 -1.58
CA GLY A 68 3.75 -2.52 -0.56
C GLY A 68 2.67 -1.63 0.03
N ILE A 69 3.06 -0.90 1.05
CA ILE A 69 2.24 0.13 1.69
C ILE A 69 2.80 1.46 1.25
N HIS A 70 1.96 2.38 0.79
CA HIS A 70 2.40 3.67 0.29
C HIS A 70 1.31 4.73 0.37
N ASP A 71 1.72 6.00 0.25
CA ASP A 71 0.79 7.11 0.12
C ASP A 71 0.10 7.09 -1.25
N ALA A 72 -1.11 7.62 -1.30
CA ALA A 72 -1.88 7.74 -2.53
C ALA A 72 -2.47 9.14 -2.63
N THR A 73 -1.65 10.10 -3.01
CA THR A 73 -2.03 11.52 -3.09
C THR A 73 -3.07 11.80 -4.17
N TRP A 74 -3.26 10.86 -5.11
CA TRP A 74 -4.29 10.98 -6.15
C TRP A 74 -5.70 10.64 -5.66
N ARG A 75 -5.86 10.12 -4.42
CA ARG A 75 -7.17 9.84 -3.83
C ARG A 75 -7.63 10.98 -2.95
N ASP A 76 -8.93 11.26 -2.98
CA ASP A 76 -9.55 12.19 -2.04
C ASP A 76 -9.67 11.53 -0.67
N SER A 77 -9.71 12.34 0.39
CA SER A 77 -9.73 11.84 1.77
C SER A 77 -10.91 10.91 2.07
N TYR A 78 -12.07 11.13 1.43
CA TYR A 78 -13.25 10.29 1.62
C TYR A 78 -13.14 8.92 0.95
N GLU A 79 -12.16 8.72 0.08
CA GLU A 79 -11.94 7.44 -0.60
C GLU A 79 -11.20 6.43 0.27
N PHE A 80 -10.63 6.85 1.40
CA PHE A 80 -9.95 5.94 2.31
C PHE A 80 -10.92 5.31 3.29
N GLY A 81 -10.77 3.98 3.49
CA GLY A 81 -11.62 3.23 4.42
C GLY A 81 -12.93 2.73 3.81
N GLY A 82 -13.78 2.16 4.65
CA GLY A 82 -15.09 1.64 4.24
C GLY A 82 -15.01 0.60 3.14
N ASP A 83 -15.93 0.69 2.18
CA ASP A 83 -16.07 -0.27 1.09
C ASP A 83 -15.35 0.15 -0.20
N THR A 84 -14.57 1.22 -0.18
CA THR A 84 -13.86 1.73 -1.37
C THR A 84 -13.02 0.64 -2.03
N TYR A 85 -12.35 -0.22 -1.24
CA TYR A 85 -11.52 -1.30 -1.76
C TYR A 85 -12.30 -2.28 -2.66
N TRP A 86 -13.61 -2.43 -2.44
CA TRP A 86 -14.42 -3.39 -3.18
C TRP A 86 -14.64 -2.99 -4.63
N TYR A 87 -14.86 -1.70 -4.89
CA TYR A 87 -15.17 -1.20 -6.24
C TYR A 87 -14.12 -0.25 -6.82
N ALA A 88 -13.31 0.39 -6.00
CA ALA A 88 -12.29 1.36 -6.44
C ALA A 88 -10.97 1.16 -5.68
N GLY A 89 -10.62 -0.09 -5.41
CA GLY A 89 -9.39 -0.46 -4.71
C GLY A 89 -8.14 -0.24 -5.55
N SER A 90 -7.00 -0.52 -4.95
CA SER A 90 -5.69 -0.46 -5.62
C SER A 90 -5.47 -1.71 -6.50
N HIS A 91 -4.29 -1.79 -7.11
CA HIS A 91 -3.85 -2.97 -7.87
C HIS A 91 -3.17 -4.03 -6.99
N GLY A 92 -3.37 -3.98 -5.67
CA GLY A 92 -2.85 -4.93 -4.70
C GLY A 92 -2.12 -4.27 -3.52
N CYS A 93 -1.54 -3.09 -3.71
CA CYS A 93 -0.88 -2.34 -2.65
C CYS A 93 -1.87 -1.75 -1.65
N VAL A 94 -1.40 -1.45 -0.45
CA VAL A 94 -2.18 -0.77 0.58
C VAL A 94 -1.94 0.73 0.47
N ASN A 95 -2.98 1.47 0.09
CA ASN A 95 -2.93 2.91 -0.09
C ASN A 95 -3.30 3.64 1.20
N LEU A 96 -2.48 4.59 1.60
CA LEU A 96 -2.69 5.43 2.78
C LEU A 96 -2.78 6.91 2.40
N PRO A 97 -3.45 7.73 3.21
CA PRO A 97 -3.29 9.18 3.11
C PRO A 97 -1.82 9.56 3.31
N TYR A 98 -1.39 10.65 2.70
CA TYR A 98 0.03 11.07 2.76
C TYR A 98 0.58 11.11 4.19
N TYR A 99 -0.12 11.81 5.09
CA TYR A 99 0.33 11.96 6.48
C TYR A 99 0.41 10.62 7.22
N ALA A 100 -0.48 9.68 6.89
CA ALA A 100 -0.50 8.36 7.50
C ALA A 100 0.68 7.51 7.01
N ALA A 101 0.97 7.56 5.71
CA ALA A 101 2.13 6.86 5.14
C ALA A 101 3.43 7.41 5.71
N GLU A 102 3.54 8.73 5.87
CA GLU A 102 4.69 9.38 6.48
C GLU A 102 4.89 8.89 7.91
N SER A 103 3.85 8.92 8.73
CA SER A 103 3.90 8.46 10.12
C SER A 103 4.32 7.00 10.22
N LEU A 104 3.69 6.14 9.44
CA LEU A 104 3.98 4.71 9.46
C LEU A 104 5.41 4.43 9.00
N TYR A 105 5.85 5.12 7.95
CA TYR A 105 7.21 4.96 7.41
C TYR A 105 8.28 5.15 8.48
N PHE A 106 8.11 6.16 9.33
CA PHE A 106 9.07 6.44 10.41
C PHE A 106 8.89 5.58 11.65
N MET A 107 7.75 4.88 11.79
CA MET A 107 7.53 3.93 12.89
C MET A 107 8.06 2.53 12.61
N VAL A 108 7.97 2.06 11.36
CA VAL A 108 8.40 0.69 11.00
C VAL A 108 9.84 0.66 10.54
N SER A 109 10.44 -0.52 10.64
CA SER A 109 11.77 -0.80 10.08
C SER A 109 11.70 -2.05 9.22
N THR A 110 12.75 -2.29 8.43
CA THR A 110 12.87 -3.57 7.72
C THR A 110 12.83 -4.70 8.74
N GLY A 111 12.03 -5.71 8.47
CA GLY A 111 11.80 -6.82 9.40
C GLY A 111 10.54 -6.68 10.25
N THR A 112 9.92 -5.50 10.33
CA THR A 112 8.62 -5.35 11.00
C THR A 112 7.60 -6.27 10.32
N TYR A 113 6.88 -7.07 11.09
CA TYR A 113 5.89 -8.00 10.55
C TYR A 113 4.68 -7.28 9.99
N VAL A 114 4.16 -7.81 8.87
CA VAL A 114 2.92 -7.34 8.23
C VAL A 114 1.97 -8.54 8.14
N LEU A 115 0.82 -8.41 8.79
CA LEU A 115 -0.21 -9.45 8.77
C LEU A 115 -1.36 -8.97 7.89
N VAL A 116 -1.67 -9.75 6.85
CA VAL A 116 -2.77 -9.45 5.93
C VAL A 116 -3.79 -10.59 6.03
N PHE A 117 -4.98 -10.28 6.47
CA PHE A 117 -6.02 -11.28 6.69
C PHE A 117 -7.41 -10.85 6.22
#